data_686c12df0122f76e76b482072c129ae1
#
_entry.id   686c12df0122f76e76b482072c129ae1
#
_cell.length_a   1.000
_cell.length_b   1.000
_cell.length_c   1.000
_cell.angle_alpha   90.00
_cell.angle_beta   90.00
_cell.angle_gamma   90.00
#
_symmetry.space_group_name_H-M   'P 1'
#
loop_
_entity.id
_entity.type
_entity.pdbx_description
1 polymer ?
#
loop_
_entity_poly.entity_id
_entity_poly.type
_entity_poly.pdbx_seq_one_letter_code
_entity_poly.pdbx_strand_id
1 'polypeptide(L)'
;KLFNANVKQFKYSEEMLMMPGLDAVMIATGDFQHARLLAEVVKAGKDCYVEKPLSTDVEDAKLARSAVLSSGQVVQMGSQWVSDPMQIRIREIVRSGKLGQITKIEQVWNDNNHRWHDPDDPDVAALREEDTDWKRWLLGKPYVPFDPWKYFEFRIFRDYSGGITSQWMSHGSGLVHFYTGT
;
A
#
# COMPACT_ATOMS: atom_id res chain seq x y z
N LYS A 1 -20.73 -7.50 -14.25
CA LYS A 1 -20.74 -6.35 -13.32
C LYS A 1 -20.89 -6.93 -11.92
N LEU A 2 -19.89 -6.75 -11.05
CA LEU A 2 -19.91 -7.22 -9.68
C LEU A 2 -20.89 -6.42 -8.79
N PHE A 3 -21.18 -5.18 -9.17
CA PHE A 3 -22.10 -4.31 -8.44
C PHE A 3 -23.08 -3.65 -9.39
N ASN A 4 -24.32 -3.61 -8.99
CA ASN A 4 -25.39 -2.95 -9.74
C ASN A 4 -25.52 -1.47 -9.33
N ALA A 5 -24.37 -0.79 -9.20
CA ALA A 5 -24.32 0.60 -8.79
C ALA A 5 -23.90 1.51 -9.96
N ASN A 6 -24.52 2.67 -10.01
CA ASN A 6 -24.11 3.74 -10.93
C ASN A 6 -22.89 4.43 -10.32
N VAL A 7 -21.70 3.86 -10.52
CA VAL A 7 -20.44 4.36 -9.95
C VAL A 7 -19.90 5.48 -10.83
N LYS A 8 -19.70 6.64 -10.24
CA LYS A 8 -19.03 7.76 -10.92
C LYS A 8 -17.52 7.45 -11.03
N GLN A 9 -16.99 7.61 -12.22
CA GLN A 9 -15.57 7.40 -12.52
C GLN A 9 -14.86 8.73 -12.67
N PHE A 10 -13.64 8.81 -12.16
CA PHE A 10 -12.76 9.97 -12.26
C PHE A 10 -11.44 9.51 -12.85
N LYS A 11 -10.87 10.29 -13.73
CA LYS A 11 -9.52 10.06 -14.23
C LYS A 11 -8.47 10.51 -13.19
N TYR A 12 -8.77 11.55 -12.44
CA TYR A 12 -7.85 12.19 -11.52
C TYR A 12 -8.37 12.19 -10.10
N SER A 13 -7.49 11.93 -9.14
CA SER A 13 -7.82 11.88 -7.71
C SER A 13 -8.31 13.23 -7.18
N GLU A 14 -7.76 14.34 -7.67
CA GLU A 14 -8.16 15.69 -7.23
C GLU A 14 -9.62 15.98 -7.53
N GLU A 15 -10.09 15.57 -8.71
CA GLU A 15 -11.51 15.73 -9.09
C GLU A 15 -12.42 14.91 -8.18
N MET A 16 -12.00 13.69 -7.87
CA MET A 16 -12.71 12.80 -6.95
C MET A 16 -12.76 13.39 -5.53
N LEU A 17 -11.63 13.91 -5.04
CA LEU A 17 -11.54 14.47 -3.69
C LEU A 17 -12.41 15.71 -3.50
N MET A 18 -12.74 16.44 -4.57
CA MET A 18 -13.64 17.58 -4.54
C MET A 18 -15.13 17.17 -4.61
N MET A 19 -15.44 15.88 -4.75
CA MET A 19 -16.82 15.41 -4.86
C MET A 19 -17.59 15.66 -3.55
N PRO A 20 -18.75 16.33 -3.59
CA PRO A 20 -19.62 16.47 -2.44
C PRO A 20 -20.09 15.10 -1.92
N GLY A 21 -20.11 14.93 -0.59
CA GLY A 21 -20.56 13.70 0.05
C GLY A 21 -19.56 12.54 0.01
N LEU A 22 -18.31 12.79 -0.41
CA LEU A 22 -17.22 11.82 -0.24
C LEU A 22 -16.67 11.95 1.18
N ASP A 23 -16.81 10.92 2.00
CA ASP A 23 -16.34 10.90 3.39
C ASP A 23 -15.00 10.21 3.54
N ALA A 24 -14.77 9.13 2.79
CA ALA A 24 -13.58 8.31 2.91
C ALA A 24 -13.07 7.81 1.56
N VAL A 25 -11.78 7.52 1.49
CA VAL A 25 -11.09 7.02 0.29
C VAL A 25 -10.32 5.76 0.61
N MET A 26 -10.35 4.78 -0.30
CA MET A 26 -9.47 3.63 -0.27
C MET A 26 -8.37 3.80 -1.31
N ILE A 27 -7.10 3.69 -0.87
CA ILE A 27 -5.92 3.73 -1.74
C ILE A 27 -5.40 2.31 -1.93
N ALA A 28 -5.37 1.84 -3.18
CA ALA A 28 -4.86 0.54 -3.60
C ALA A 28 -4.11 0.68 -4.93
N THR A 29 -3.14 1.57 -4.97
CA THR A 29 -2.34 1.94 -6.14
C THR A 29 -0.96 1.25 -6.11
N GLY A 30 0.05 1.79 -6.79
CA GLY A 30 1.41 1.29 -6.68
C GLY A 30 2.05 1.62 -5.33
N ASP A 31 2.89 0.73 -4.82
CA ASP A 31 3.51 0.81 -3.48
C ASP A 31 4.12 2.20 -3.18
N PHE A 32 4.81 2.78 -4.15
CA PHE A 32 5.49 4.08 -4.02
C PHE A 32 4.55 5.28 -3.99
N GLN A 33 3.27 5.09 -4.36
CA GLN A 33 2.27 6.15 -4.43
C GLN A 33 1.50 6.32 -3.13
N HIS A 34 1.40 5.27 -2.31
CA HIS A 34 0.51 5.21 -1.16
C HIS A 34 0.68 6.39 -0.21
N ALA A 35 1.90 6.67 0.22
CA ALA A 35 2.16 7.70 1.23
C ALA A 35 1.83 9.12 0.73
N ARG A 36 2.14 9.42 -0.52
CA ARG A 36 1.84 10.74 -1.11
C ARG A 36 0.35 10.93 -1.31
N LEU A 37 -0.33 9.93 -1.87
CA LEU A 37 -1.78 9.96 -2.04
C LEU A 37 -2.51 10.03 -0.69
N LEU A 38 -2.02 9.31 0.33
CA LEU A 38 -2.56 9.42 1.68
C LEU A 38 -2.49 10.87 2.20
N ALA A 39 -1.33 11.51 2.03
CA ALA A 39 -1.17 12.91 2.44
C ALA A 39 -2.13 13.85 1.70
N GLU A 40 -2.41 13.61 0.42
CA GLU A 40 -3.39 14.37 -0.35
C GLU A 40 -4.82 14.15 0.16
N VAL A 41 -5.22 12.89 0.39
CA VAL A 41 -6.55 12.51 0.88
C VAL A 41 -6.87 13.16 2.22
N VAL A 42 -5.96 13.05 3.19
CA VAL A 42 -6.22 13.62 4.53
C VAL A 42 -6.18 15.14 4.54
N LYS A 43 -5.36 15.79 3.67
CA LYS A 43 -5.39 17.25 3.46
C LYS A 43 -6.69 17.73 2.84
N ALA A 44 -7.35 16.88 2.04
CA ALA A 44 -8.68 17.15 1.49
C ALA A 44 -9.81 16.92 2.52
N GLY A 45 -9.48 16.59 3.78
CA GLY A 45 -10.43 16.37 4.85
C GLY A 45 -11.22 15.05 4.74
N LYS A 46 -10.62 14.02 4.13
CA LYS A 46 -11.24 12.71 3.97
C LYS A 46 -10.55 11.66 4.83
N ASP A 47 -11.32 10.75 5.39
CA ASP A 47 -10.79 9.54 6.02
C ASP A 47 -10.15 8.63 4.97
N CYS A 48 -9.24 7.75 5.39
CA CYS A 48 -8.52 6.94 4.44
C CYS A 48 -8.25 5.52 4.93
N TYR A 49 -8.53 4.56 4.06
CA TYR A 49 -7.92 3.24 4.13
C TYR A 49 -6.82 3.16 3.07
N VAL A 50 -5.59 2.88 3.46
CA VAL A 50 -4.45 2.77 2.54
C VAL A 50 -3.86 1.37 2.60
N GLU A 51 -3.65 0.77 1.43
CA GLU A 51 -3.02 -0.55 1.34
C GLU A 51 -1.54 -0.54 1.77
N LYS A 52 -1.08 -1.70 2.17
CA LYS A 52 0.33 -1.95 2.49
C LYS A 52 1.15 -2.20 1.19
N PRO A 53 2.44 -1.92 1.19
CA PRO A 53 3.21 -1.19 2.20
C PRO A 53 2.84 0.30 2.17
N LEU A 54 2.94 0.96 3.32
CA LEU A 54 2.59 2.39 3.41
C LEU A 54 3.46 3.25 2.48
N SER A 55 4.73 2.94 2.36
CA SER A 55 5.69 3.69 1.55
C SER A 55 6.87 2.81 1.15
N THR A 56 7.54 3.19 0.07
CA THR A 56 8.86 2.67 -0.35
C THR A 56 10.00 3.62 -0.01
N ASP A 57 9.68 4.78 0.56
CA ASP A 57 10.63 5.85 0.88
C ASP A 57 10.34 6.43 2.26
N VAL A 58 11.40 6.68 3.05
CA VAL A 58 11.28 7.17 4.43
C VAL A 58 10.77 8.61 4.49
N GLU A 59 11.15 9.45 3.55
CA GLU A 59 10.69 10.86 3.53
C GLU A 59 9.21 10.94 3.15
N ASP A 60 8.76 10.13 2.21
CA ASP A 60 7.34 10.02 1.88
C ASP A 60 6.53 9.46 3.07
N ALA A 61 7.07 8.50 3.82
CA ALA A 61 6.43 8.01 5.04
C ALA A 61 6.32 9.10 6.13
N LYS A 62 7.35 9.92 6.31
CA LYS A 62 7.33 11.07 7.23
C LYS A 62 6.32 12.12 6.78
N LEU A 63 6.24 12.40 5.48
CA LEU A 63 5.25 13.30 4.91
C LEU A 63 3.83 12.84 5.22
N ALA A 64 3.53 11.57 4.95
CA ALA A 64 2.23 10.98 5.23
C ALA A 64 1.88 11.04 6.72
N ARG A 65 2.82 10.61 7.58
CA ARG A 65 2.65 10.66 9.04
C ARG A 65 2.33 12.09 9.52
N SER A 66 3.09 13.06 9.05
CA SER A 66 2.86 14.47 9.42
C SER A 66 1.49 14.96 8.99
N ALA A 67 1.09 14.65 7.76
CA ALA A 67 -0.22 15.03 7.23
C ALA A 67 -1.36 14.39 8.04
N VAL A 68 -1.26 13.10 8.35
CA VAL A 68 -2.26 12.39 9.16
C VAL A 68 -2.39 13.00 10.55
N LEU A 69 -1.28 13.23 11.26
CA LEU A 69 -1.30 13.78 12.61
C LEU A 69 -1.88 15.21 12.67
N SER A 70 -1.76 15.98 11.60
CA SER A 70 -2.27 17.35 11.53
C SER A 70 -3.70 17.45 10.99
N SER A 71 -4.24 16.40 10.37
CA SER A 71 -5.54 16.46 9.70
C SER A 71 -6.74 16.19 10.61
N GLY A 72 -6.56 15.42 11.68
CA GLY A 72 -7.66 14.92 12.51
C GLY A 72 -8.50 13.82 11.86
N GLN A 73 -8.14 13.35 10.67
CA GLN A 73 -8.86 12.31 9.95
C GLN A 73 -8.54 10.92 10.48
N VAL A 74 -9.46 9.99 10.31
CA VAL A 74 -9.27 8.57 10.64
C VAL A 74 -8.53 7.89 9.49
N VAL A 75 -7.41 7.26 9.82
CA VAL A 75 -6.59 6.55 8.85
C VAL A 75 -6.33 5.12 9.31
N GLN A 76 -6.60 4.16 8.43
CA GLN A 76 -6.33 2.75 8.62
C GLN A 76 -5.36 2.26 7.55
N MET A 77 -4.23 1.69 7.95
CA MET A 77 -3.35 0.95 7.03
C MET A 77 -3.81 -0.52 6.90
N GLY A 78 -3.69 -1.08 5.71
CA GLY A 78 -4.13 -2.43 5.35
C GLY A 78 -3.27 -3.56 5.92
N SER A 79 -3.06 -3.58 7.24
CA SER A 79 -2.43 -4.68 7.97
C SER A 79 -3.48 -5.67 8.45
N GLN A 80 -4.13 -6.36 7.53
CA GLN A 80 -5.35 -7.14 7.77
C GLN A 80 -5.17 -8.22 8.86
N TRP A 81 -4.00 -8.84 8.94
CA TRP A 81 -3.73 -9.92 9.89
C TRP A 81 -3.88 -9.53 11.35
N VAL A 82 -3.64 -8.26 11.70
CA VAL A 82 -3.80 -7.82 13.10
C VAL A 82 -5.26 -7.84 13.59
N SER A 83 -6.22 -7.96 12.69
CA SER A 83 -7.65 -8.08 12.99
C SER A 83 -8.13 -9.53 13.03
N ASP A 84 -7.28 -10.51 12.71
CA ASP A 84 -7.62 -11.91 12.75
C ASP A 84 -7.76 -12.39 14.20
N PRO A 85 -8.87 -13.08 14.58
CA PRO A 85 -9.08 -13.57 15.94
C PRO A 85 -7.96 -14.47 16.48
N MET A 86 -7.35 -15.28 15.61
CA MET A 86 -6.21 -16.12 15.99
C MET A 86 -4.99 -15.27 16.37
N GLN A 87 -4.69 -14.23 15.58
CA GLN A 87 -3.57 -13.33 15.86
C GLN A 87 -3.81 -12.53 17.15
N ILE A 88 -5.05 -12.13 17.41
CA ILE A 88 -5.43 -11.48 18.68
C ILE A 88 -5.17 -12.44 19.85
N ARG A 89 -5.55 -13.70 19.72
CA ARG A 89 -5.30 -14.70 20.78
C ARG A 89 -3.82 -14.98 21.00
N ILE A 90 -3.01 -15.05 19.95
CA ILE A 90 -1.55 -15.19 20.06
C ILE A 90 -0.97 -13.99 20.80
N ARG A 91 -1.39 -12.77 20.47
CA ARG A 91 -0.96 -11.55 21.19
C ARG A 91 -1.24 -11.65 22.69
N GLU A 92 -2.43 -12.10 23.09
CA GLU A 92 -2.78 -12.27 24.50
C GLU A 92 -1.84 -13.25 25.21
N ILE A 93 -1.52 -14.39 24.56
CA ILE A 93 -0.60 -15.39 25.11
C ILE A 93 0.80 -14.80 25.26
N VAL A 94 1.32 -14.13 24.23
CA VAL A 94 2.63 -13.49 24.25
C VAL A 94 2.71 -12.46 25.38
N ARG A 95 1.73 -11.57 25.48
CA ARG A 95 1.70 -10.49 26.47
C ARG A 95 1.38 -10.96 27.90
N SER A 96 0.86 -12.16 28.07
CA SER A 96 0.61 -12.74 29.41
C SER A 96 1.87 -13.11 30.17
N GLY A 97 3.03 -13.08 29.52
CA GLY A 97 4.30 -13.51 30.11
C GLY A 97 4.48 -15.02 30.22
N LYS A 98 3.49 -15.84 29.82
CA LYS A 98 3.56 -17.32 29.92
C LYS A 98 4.72 -17.94 29.15
N LEU A 99 5.19 -17.24 28.09
CA LEU A 99 6.32 -17.68 27.28
C LEU A 99 7.69 -17.28 27.87
N GLY A 100 7.70 -16.54 28.98
CA GLY A 100 8.91 -15.96 29.52
C GLY A 100 9.48 -14.84 28.65
N GLN A 101 10.79 -14.60 28.77
CA GLN A 101 11.47 -13.59 27.97
C GLN A 101 11.65 -14.06 26.52
N ILE A 102 11.08 -13.33 25.58
CA ILE A 102 11.27 -13.58 24.14
C ILE A 102 12.64 -13.05 23.75
N THR A 103 13.53 -13.93 23.31
CA THR A 103 14.90 -13.58 22.91
C THR A 103 15.08 -13.56 21.39
N LYS A 104 14.21 -14.22 20.64
CA LYS A 104 14.29 -14.33 19.18
C LYS A 104 12.91 -14.53 18.56
N ILE A 105 12.69 -13.90 17.44
CA ILE A 105 11.54 -14.13 16.57
C ILE A 105 12.07 -14.48 15.18
N GLU A 106 11.65 -15.61 14.64
CA GLU A 106 11.98 -16.02 13.28
C GLU A 106 10.72 -16.02 12.44
N GLN A 107 10.80 -15.42 11.27
CA GLN A 107 9.74 -15.44 10.29
C GLN A 107 10.28 -16.04 9.00
N VAL A 108 9.58 -17.04 8.49
CA VAL A 108 9.95 -17.75 7.27
C VAL A 108 8.81 -17.58 6.29
N TRP A 109 9.14 -17.18 5.08
CA TRP A 109 8.19 -17.05 3.99
C TRP A 109 8.75 -17.72 2.74
N ASN A 110 8.46 -18.98 2.59
CA ASN A 110 8.86 -19.76 1.42
C ASN A 110 7.68 -19.87 0.47
N ASP A 111 7.76 -19.13 -0.63
CA ASP A 111 6.75 -19.13 -1.67
C ASP A 111 7.43 -19.28 -3.03
N ASN A 112 7.03 -20.28 -3.80
CA ASN A 112 7.55 -20.57 -5.13
C ASN A 112 6.44 -20.41 -6.19
N ASN A 113 5.58 -19.41 -6.05
CA ASN A 113 4.59 -19.11 -7.05
C ASN A 113 5.15 -18.16 -8.10
N HIS A 114 5.01 -18.50 -9.36
CA HIS A 114 5.21 -17.57 -10.45
C HIS A 114 4.10 -16.50 -10.40
N ARG A 115 4.47 -15.25 -10.17
CA ARG A 115 3.51 -14.17 -9.91
C ARG A 115 3.56 -13.04 -10.93
N TRP A 116 4.62 -13.00 -11.71
CA TRP A 116 4.95 -11.87 -12.54
C TRP A 116 4.76 -12.22 -14.00
N HIS A 117 4.29 -11.26 -14.78
CA HIS A 117 4.27 -11.39 -16.22
C HIS A 117 5.67 -11.26 -16.76
N ASP A 118 5.96 -11.99 -17.81
CA ASP A 118 7.20 -11.82 -18.56
C ASP A 118 7.11 -10.55 -19.43
N PRO A 119 8.25 -9.92 -19.79
CA PRO A 119 8.23 -8.75 -20.69
C PRO A 119 7.55 -9.02 -22.04
N ASP A 120 7.58 -10.26 -22.50
CA ASP A 120 6.99 -10.71 -23.76
C ASP A 120 5.51 -11.14 -23.62
N ASP A 121 4.93 -11.00 -22.42
CA ASP A 121 3.52 -11.28 -22.22
C ASP A 121 2.67 -10.36 -23.12
N PRO A 122 1.70 -10.92 -23.87
CA PRO A 122 0.87 -10.12 -24.79
C PRO A 122 0.17 -8.94 -24.14
N ASP A 123 -0.25 -9.06 -22.90
CA ASP A 123 -0.91 -7.98 -22.16
C ASP A 123 0.07 -6.84 -21.83
N VAL A 124 1.31 -7.17 -21.52
CA VAL A 124 2.39 -6.19 -21.30
C VAL A 124 2.79 -5.53 -22.61
N ALA A 125 3.02 -6.34 -23.65
CA ALA A 125 3.47 -5.86 -24.96
C ALA A 125 2.43 -4.99 -25.68
N ALA A 126 1.14 -5.18 -25.39
CA ALA A 126 0.06 -4.39 -25.99
C ALA A 126 -0.09 -3.00 -25.36
N LEU A 127 0.46 -2.76 -24.18
CA LEU A 127 0.29 -1.51 -23.45
C LEU A 127 1.12 -0.39 -24.07
N ARG A 128 0.48 0.75 -24.35
CA ARG A 128 1.12 1.94 -24.96
C ARG A 128 1.11 3.10 -23.98
N GLU A 129 2.06 4.03 -24.12
CA GLU A 129 2.13 5.22 -23.28
C GLU A 129 0.84 6.05 -23.32
N GLU A 130 0.19 6.13 -24.46
CA GLU A 130 -1.07 6.86 -24.64
C GLU A 130 -2.27 6.25 -23.89
N ASP A 131 -2.20 4.96 -23.55
CA ASP A 131 -3.22 4.27 -22.74
C ASP A 131 -3.05 4.54 -21.25
N THR A 132 -1.94 5.17 -20.87
CA THR A 132 -1.57 5.51 -19.50
C THR A 132 -1.42 7.03 -19.35
N ASP A 133 -1.34 7.50 -18.12
CA ASP A 133 -0.82 8.84 -17.83
C ASP A 133 0.53 8.66 -17.16
N TRP A 134 1.52 8.18 -17.92
CA TRP A 134 2.82 7.75 -17.41
C TRP A 134 3.49 8.79 -16.53
N LYS A 135 3.53 10.04 -16.98
CA LYS A 135 4.14 11.14 -16.22
C LYS A 135 3.47 11.33 -14.87
N ARG A 136 2.15 11.23 -14.82
CA ARG A 136 1.38 11.35 -13.59
C ARG A 136 1.50 10.09 -12.72
N TRP A 137 1.54 8.91 -13.33
CA TRP A 137 1.75 7.66 -12.62
C TRP A 137 3.05 7.65 -11.83
N LEU A 138 4.12 8.27 -12.36
CA LEU A 138 5.40 8.43 -11.67
C LEU A 138 5.28 9.19 -10.32
N LEU A 139 4.23 9.97 -10.13
CA LEU A 139 3.88 10.69 -8.89
C LEU A 139 5.08 11.40 -8.23
N GLY A 140 5.79 12.22 -9.02
CA GLY A 140 6.95 12.99 -8.56
C GLY A 140 8.27 12.23 -8.52
N LYS A 141 8.32 10.97 -8.92
CA LYS A 141 9.58 10.28 -9.25
C LYS A 141 10.24 10.94 -10.47
N PRO A 142 11.56 10.86 -10.61
CA PRO A 142 12.23 11.37 -11.81
C PRO A 142 11.63 10.77 -13.08
N TYR A 143 11.47 11.61 -14.10
CA TYR A 143 10.96 11.12 -15.39
C TYR A 143 11.95 10.13 -16.02
N VAL A 144 11.41 9.02 -16.47
CA VAL A 144 12.07 8.03 -17.32
C VAL A 144 11.16 7.76 -18.52
N PRO A 145 11.70 7.35 -19.69
CA PRO A 145 10.88 6.93 -20.81
C PRO A 145 9.88 5.83 -20.40
N PHE A 146 8.72 5.85 -21.03
CA PHE A 146 7.70 4.84 -20.79
C PHE A 146 8.24 3.43 -21.07
N ASP A 147 7.93 2.53 -20.17
CA ASP A 147 8.25 1.12 -20.27
C ASP A 147 7.03 0.34 -19.80
N PRO A 148 6.32 -0.38 -20.70
CA PRO A 148 5.11 -1.09 -20.35
C PRO A 148 5.32 -2.15 -19.26
N TRP A 149 6.48 -2.80 -19.24
CA TRP A 149 6.79 -3.76 -18.21
C TRP A 149 6.98 -3.11 -16.84
N LYS A 150 7.64 -1.96 -16.75
CA LYS A 150 7.73 -1.17 -15.51
C LYS A 150 6.37 -0.69 -15.01
N TYR A 151 5.49 -0.32 -15.92
CA TYR A 151 4.14 0.08 -15.55
C TYR A 151 3.34 -1.09 -15.01
N PHE A 152 3.37 -2.22 -15.70
CA PHE A 152 2.58 -3.41 -15.37
C PHE A 152 3.13 -4.14 -14.14
N GLU A 153 4.44 -4.39 -14.12
CA GLU A 153 5.13 -5.15 -13.08
C GLU A 153 6.04 -4.26 -12.21
N PHE A 154 5.57 -3.07 -11.84
CA PHE A 154 6.32 -2.11 -11.04
C PHE A 154 6.96 -2.73 -9.78
N ARG A 155 6.41 -3.81 -9.27
CA ARG A 155 6.85 -4.50 -8.04
C ARG A 155 8.24 -5.11 -8.12
N ILE A 156 8.71 -5.42 -9.32
CA ILE A 156 10.06 -5.98 -9.53
C ILE A 156 11.12 -4.90 -9.74
N PHE A 157 10.71 -3.63 -9.86
CA PHE A 157 11.63 -2.51 -10.05
C PHE A 157 11.83 -1.73 -8.75
N ARG A 158 13.12 -1.60 -8.35
CA ARG A 158 13.50 -0.96 -7.10
C ARG A 158 13.04 0.50 -6.98
N ASP A 159 12.92 1.20 -8.09
CA ASP A 159 12.44 2.58 -8.12
C ASP A 159 10.99 2.73 -7.64
N TYR A 160 10.19 1.68 -7.75
CA TYR A 160 8.74 1.69 -7.50
C TYR A 160 8.32 0.78 -6.34
N SER A 161 9.15 -0.19 -5.96
CA SER A 161 8.81 -1.14 -4.89
C SER A 161 10.06 -1.63 -4.16
N GLY A 162 9.91 -1.99 -2.91
CA GLY A 162 10.91 -2.76 -2.17
C GLY A 162 10.86 -4.27 -2.45
N GLY A 163 10.06 -4.68 -3.45
CA GLY A 163 9.88 -6.07 -3.86
C GLY A 163 9.11 -6.91 -2.84
N ILE A 164 9.14 -8.21 -3.02
CA ILE A 164 8.44 -9.20 -2.18
C ILE A 164 8.76 -8.99 -0.70
N THR A 165 10.01 -8.73 -0.37
CA THR A 165 10.42 -8.53 1.02
C THR A 165 9.63 -7.39 1.69
N SER A 166 9.54 -6.21 1.08
CA SER A 166 8.81 -5.10 1.70
C SER A 166 7.29 -5.34 1.67
N GLN A 167 6.78 -5.97 0.65
CA GLN A 167 5.36 -6.23 0.50
C GLN A 167 4.83 -7.25 1.52
N TRP A 168 5.56 -8.35 1.73
CA TRP A 168 5.13 -9.41 2.65
C TRP A 168 5.65 -9.21 4.07
N MET A 169 6.88 -8.71 4.23
CA MET A 169 7.42 -8.42 5.55
C MET A 169 6.70 -7.26 6.25
N SER A 170 5.97 -6.40 5.54
CA SER A 170 5.08 -5.42 6.18
C SER A 170 4.00 -6.09 7.04
N HIS A 171 3.45 -7.22 6.61
CA HIS A 171 2.57 -8.03 7.43
C HIS A 171 3.33 -8.68 8.60
N GLY A 172 4.48 -9.31 8.30
CA GLY A 172 5.28 -10.00 9.31
C GLY A 172 5.80 -9.08 10.41
N SER A 173 6.41 -7.96 10.06
CA SER A 173 6.89 -6.98 11.04
C SER A 173 5.73 -6.36 11.83
N GLY A 174 4.60 -6.10 11.16
CA GLY A 174 3.38 -5.65 11.83
C GLY A 174 2.90 -6.61 12.91
N LEU A 175 2.94 -7.92 12.65
CA LEU A 175 2.61 -8.94 13.65
C LEU A 175 3.60 -8.97 14.82
N VAL A 176 4.90 -8.80 14.55
CA VAL A 176 5.90 -8.74 15.66
C VAL A 176 5.56 -7.60 16.60
N HIS A 177 5.37 -6.38 16.09
CA HIS A 177 4.97 -5.23 16.90
C HIS A 177 3.62 -5.45 17.59
N PHE A 178 2.67 -6.05 16.89
CA PHE A 178 1.36 -6.36 17.45
C PHE A 178 1.41 -7.32 18.64
N TYR A 179 2.25 -8.35 18.57
CA TYR A 179 2.40 -9.32 19.64
C TYR A 179 3.21 -8.77 20.82
N THR A 180 4.34 -8.11 20.54
CA THR A 180 5.27 -7.66 21.59
C THR A 180 4.85 -6.34 22.23
N GLY A 181 4.16 -5.48 21.51
CA GLY A 181 3.76 -4.14 21.96
C GLY A 181 4.85 -3.09 21.82
N THR A 182 5.84 -3.35 20.96
CA THR A 182 6.97 -2.44 20.69
C THR A 182 6.68 -1.56 19.50
#